data_0eb8c27339690f6a7d4f468f582a5779
#
_entry.id   0eb8c27339690f6a7d4f468f582a5779
#
_cell.length_a   1.000
_cell.length_b   1.000
_cell.length_c   1.000
_cell.angle_alpha   90.00
_cell.angle_beta   90.00
_cell.angle_gamma   90.00
#
_symmetry.space_group_name_H-M   'P 1'
#
loop_
_entity.id
_entity.type
_entity.pdbx_description
1 polymer ?
#
loop_
_entity_poly.entity_id
_entity_poly.type
_entity_poly.pdbx_seq_one_letter_code
_entity_poly.pdbx_strand_id
1 'polypeptide(L)'
;MNMERPYILLVAPVVCALVNWLPNDLSAEDLAEAKVTQVVQDVKVVPSGAAARPAAVNETVRQGNAVQTGTQSRSELTFKDQTITRLGEKTIYNVGKEGRTIDMGNGQFLLYVPKNKGGAKIKMGPVTAAITGTTVFGQVYPSGIIEFTVLEGSACLHLDSVGQSLQVMGGQMVVYDPIYRRLEDPVYIDLQQNLASPLVRDFRPLPSAGLINEQIQSQHQVAAPNGDLDQAVRAAGAASIESATPDQFMAAFSSLLVRYPPSQRRTLVAGAIRARPDLAGRIQAAAKGVLPARSYYGKDGKDYKDYKEYKGKEIAAPCPPYNNPIIPFIPVPLTPQVNSPEKPPQDNG
;
A
#
# COMPACT_ATOMS: atom_id res chain seq x y z
N MET A 1 77.53 27.78 48.58
CA MET A 1 76.31 27.43 49.33
C MET A 1 75.21 27.40 48.34
N ASN A 2 75.05 26.25 47.69
CA ASN A 2 74.07 26.03 46.61
C ASN A 2 72.85 25.27 47.19
N MET A 3 71.71 25.89 47.16
CA MET A 3 70.46 25.26 47.55
C MET A 3 69.81 24.73 46.30
N GLU A 4 69.85 23.40 46.12
CA GLU A 4 69.08 22.70 45.08
C GLU A 4 67.61 22.53 45.53
N ARG A 5 66.71 22.97 44.72
CA ARG A 5 65.27 22.76 44.93
C ARG A 5 64.83 21.44 44.21
N PRO A 6 64.16 20.53 44.88
CA PRO A 6 63.61 19.33 44.18
C PRO A 6 62.35 19.70 43.45
N TYR A 7 62.29 19.37 42.15
CA TYR A 7 61.09 19.40 41.35
C TYR A 7 60.21 18.20 41.70
N ILE A 8 59.05 18.43 42.29
CA ILE A 8 58.02 17.41 42.46
C ILE A 8 57.27 17.31 41.20
N LEU A 9 57.46 16.22 40.44
CA LEU A 9 56.68 15.83 39.31
C LEU A 9 55.30 15.30 39.79
N LEU A 10 54.26 16.10 39.66
CA LEU A 10 52.88 15.70 39.83
C LEU A 10 52.45 14.90 38.62
N VAL A 11 52.48 13.56 38.71
CA VAL A 11 51.89 12.67 37.73
C VAL A 11 50.38 12.60 38.03
N ALA A 12 49.58 13.33 37.25
CA ALA A 12 48.14 13.21 37.28
C ALA A 12 47.73 11.90 36.56
N PRO A 13 46.94 11.01 37.18
CA PRO A 13 46.39 9.86 36.47
C PRO A 13 45.30 10.34 35.52
N VAL A 14 45.54 10.22 34.22
CA VAL A 14 44.51 10.33 33.18
C VAL A 14 43.62 9.10 33.32
N VAL A 15 42.53 9.26 34.03
CA VAL A 15 41.42 8.28 34.01
C VAL A 15 40.73 8.42 32.65
N CYS A 16 41.14 7.60 31.68
CA CYS A 16 40.38 7.34 30.47
C CYS A 16 39.07 6.66 30.88
N ALA A 17 38.02 7.46 31.04
CA ALA A 17 36.65 6.94 31.06
C ALA A 17 36.35 6.34 29.68
N LEU A 18 36.56 5.04 29.54
CA LEU A 18 35.99 4.23 28.44
C LEU A 18 34.49 4.27 28.61
N VAL A 19 33.86 5.27 28.00
CA VAL A 19 32.43 5.23 27.73
C VAL A 19 32.23 4.07 26.80
N ASN A 20 31.77 2.92 27.33
CA ASN A 20 31.24 1.82 26.55
C ASN A 20 30.06 2.35 25.73
N TRP A 21 30.33 2.75 24.53
CA TRP A 21 29.32 2.84 23.47
C TRP A 21 28.87 1.41 23.18
N LEU A 22 27.93 0.92 23.98
CA LEU A 22 27.12 -0.22 23.56
C LEU A 22 26.29 0.28 22.36
N PRO A 23 26.44 -0.31 21.18
CA PRO A 23 25.47 -0.10 20.14
C PRO A 23 24.13 -0.55 20.74
N ASN A 24 23.20 0.39 20.93
CA ASN A 24 21.81 0.02 21.06
C ASN A 24 21.45 -0.61 19.71
N ASP A 25 21.58 -1.92 19.60
CA ASP A 25 20.93 -2.70 18.57
C ASP A 25 19.42 -2.47 18.78
N LEU A 26 18.89 -1.45 18.08
CA LEU A 26 17.46 -1.26 17.85
C LEU A 26 17.00 -2.39 16.90
N SER A 27 17.15 -3.64 17.38
CA SER A 27 16.56 -4.78 16.72
C SER A 27 15.05 -4.60 16.75
N ALA A 28 14.44 -4.49 15.58
CA ALA A 28 12.99 -4.42 15.49
C ALA A 28 12.39 -5.66 16.14
N GLU A 29 11.45 -5.47 17.06
CA GLU A 29 10.78 -6.59 17.74
C GLU A 29 10.00 -7.43 16.71
N ASP A 30 10.19 -8.75 16.75
CA ASP A 30 9.53 -9.68 15.85
C ASP A 30 8.00 -9.64 16.01
N LEU A 31 7.27 -9.80 14.90
CA LEU A 31 5.81 -9.98 14.89
C LEU A 31 5.43 -11.43 15.24
N ALA A 32 6.06 -11.98 16.29
CA ALA A 32 5.91 -13.36 16.71
C ALA A 32 4.64 -13.64 17.52
N GLU A 33 4.08 -12.61 18.14
CA GLU A 33 2.88 -12.71 18.99
C GLU A 33 1.95 -11.53 18.74
N ALA A 34 0.67 -11.84 18.54
CA ALA A 34 -0.40 -10.85 18.43
C ALA A 34 -1.48 -11.12 19.46
N LYS A 35 -2.00 -10.08 20.08
CA LYS A 35 -3.14 -10.15 20.99
C LYS A 35 -4.42 -9.91 20.19
N VAL A 36 -5.41 -10.77 20.32
CA VAL A 36 -6.75 -10.57 19.79
C VAL A 36 -7.40 -9.43 20.57
N THR A 37 -7.61 -8.27 19.95
CA THR A 37 -8.19 -7.09 20.61
C THR A 37 -9.67 -6.92 20.33
N GLN A 38 -10.17 -7.52 19.24
CA GLN A 38 -11.61 -7.53 18.93
C GLN A 38 -12.00 -8.79 18.17
N VAL A 39 -13.19 -9.32 18.49
CA VAL A 39 -13.83 -10.46 17.83
C VAL A 39 -15.26 -10.07 17.49
N VAL A 40 -15.66 -10.26 16.24
CA VAL A 40 -17.01 -10.03 15.72
C VAL A 40 -17.49 -11.33 15.08
N GLN A 41 -18.51 -11.95 15.63
CA GLN A 41 -19.12 -13.21 15.19
C GLN A 41 -18.14 -14.40 15.20
N ASP A 42 -18.09 -15.21 14.12
CA ASP A 42 -17.32 -16.46 14.05
C ASP A 42 -15.86 -16.19 13.70
N VAL A 43 -15.03 -16.13 14.73
CA VAL A 43 -13.57 -16.03 14.61
C VAL A 43 -12.94 -17.21 15.32
N LYS A 44 -12.00 -17.88 14.68
CA LYS A 44 -11.29 -19.05 15.21
C LYS A 44 -9.79 -18.83 15.22
N VAL A 45 -9.15 -19.32 16.26
CA VAL A 45 -7.71 -19.56 16.28
C VAL A 45 -7.48 -21.00 15.81
N VAL A 46 -6.56 -21.15 14.87
CA VAL A 46 -6.14 -22.44 14.30
C VAL A 46 -4.70 -22.70 14.73
N PRO A 47 -4.46 -23.40 15.83
CA PRO A 47 -3.11 -23.73 16.26
C PRO A 47 -2.43 -24.68 15.27
N SER A 48 -1.11 -24.58 15.13
CA SER A 48 -0.34 -25.54 14.34
C SER A 48 -0.47 -26.94 14.93
N GLY A 49 -1.00 -27.89 14.13
CA GLY A 49 -1.16 -29.28 14.54
C GLY A 49 -2.33 -29.58 15.48
N ALA A 50 -3.26 -28.65 15.70
CA ALA A 50 -4.45 -28.84 16.51
C ALA A 50 -5.73 -28.36 15.81
N ALA A 51 -6.89 -28.78 16.31
CA ALA A 51 -8.17 -28.35 15.77
C ALA A 51 -8.43 -26.87 16.00
N ALA A 52 -9.13 -26.24 15.05
CA ALA A 52 -9.59 -24.86 15.17
C ALA A 52 -10.54 -24.73 16.38
N ARG A 53 -10.40 -23.63 17.12
CA ARG A 53 -11.25 -23.31 18.26
C ARG A 53 -11.68 -21.83 18.24
N PRO A 54 -12.78 -21.47 18.89
CA PRO A 54 -13.20 -20.07 18.97
C PRO A 54 -12.09 -19.18 19.54
N ALA A 55 -11.92 -18.01 18.94
CA ALA A 55 -11.00 -16.99 19.42
C ALA A 55 -11.63 -16.20 20.58
N ALA A 56 -10.83 -15.88 21.59
CA ALA A 56 -11.24 -15.05 22.72
C ALA A 56 -10.55 -13.68 22.67
N VAL A 57 -11.25 -12.61 23.07
CA VAL A 57 -10.64 -11.29 23.27
C VAL A 57 -9.58 -11.39 24.37
N ASN A 58 -8.46 -10.73 24.18
CA ASN A 58 -7.25 -10.78 25.00
C ASN A 58 -6.41 -12.07 24.87
N GLU A 59 -6.82 -13.00 24.02
CA GLU A 59 -6.00 -14.16 23.71
C GLU A 59 -4.76 -13.78 22.91
N THR A 60 -3.64 -14.47 23.18
CA THR A 60 -2.40 -14.33 22.42
C THR A 60 -2.30 -15.39 21.34
N VAL A 61 -2.23 -14.98 20.09
CA VAL A 61 -1.94 -15.82 18.94
C VAL A 61 -0.45 -15.75 18.65
N ARG A 62 0.22 -16.92 18.69
CA ARG A 62 1.67 -17.01 18.49
C ARG A 62 2.02 -17.38 17.06
N GLN A 63 3.26 -17.14 16.74
CA GLN A 63 3.91 -17.55 15.49
C GLN A 63 3.56 -18.99 15.11
N GLY A 64 3.24 -19.21 13.83
CA GLY A 64 2.84 -20.50 13.28
C GLY A 64 1.37 -20.87 13.49
N ASN A 65 0.60 -20.08 14.26
CA ASN A 65 -0.84 -20.23 14.37
C ASN A 65 -1.56 -19.30 13.38
N ALA A 66 -2.78 -19.69 13.00
CA ALA A 66 -3.62 -18.86 12.13
C ALA A 66 -4.83 -18.32 12.89
N VAL A 67 -5.38 -17.19 12.35
CA VAL A 67 -6.70 -16.70 12.70
C VAL A 67 -7.59 -16.81 11.47
N GLN A 68 -8.76 -17.39 11.64
CA GLN A 68 -9.75 -17.57 10.58
C GLN A 68 -11.04 -16.87 10.96
N THR A 69 -11.59 -16.09 10.02
CA THR A 69 -12.90 -15.44 10.15
C THR A 69 -13.93 -16.12 9.25
N GLY A 70 -15.15 -16.26 9.73
CA GLY A 70 -16.30 -16.75 8.98
C GLY A 70 -16.97 -15.67 8.10
N THR A 71 -18.16 -15.97 7.60
CA THR A 71 -19.00 -15.00 6.88
C THR A 71 -19.45 -13.91 7.85
N GLN A 72 -19.44 -12.63 7.39
CA GLN A 72 -19.78 -11.42 8.16
C GLN A 72 -18.96 -11.26 9.46
N SER A 73 -17.86 -11.97 9.58
CA SER A 73 -17.01 -11.99 10.78
C SER A 73 -15.78 -11.11 10.61
N ARG A 74 -15.28 -10.56 11.71
CA ARG A 74 -14.12 -9.67 11.73
C ARG A 74 -13.31 -9.85 13.01
N SER A 75 -12.02 -9.57 12.93
CA SER A 75 -11.14 -9.56 14.11
C SER A 75 -10.11 -8.45 14.01
N GLU A 76 -9.67 -7.96 15.17
CA GLU A 76 -8.51 -7.09 15.29
C GLU A 76 -7.45 -7.78 16.15
N LEU A 77 -6.22 -7.72 15.65
CA LEU A 77 -5.02 -8.23 16.32
C LEU A 77 -4.04 -7.08 16.50
N THR A 78 -3.46 -6.98 17.69
CA THR A 78 -2.44 -5.98 18.01
C THR A 78 -1.16 -6.67 18.44
N PHE A 79 -0.06 -6.36 17.80
CA PHE A 79 1.27 -6.84 18.14
C PHE A 79 1.91 -5.97 19.23
N LYS A 80 2.98 -6.45 19.84
CA LYS A 80 3.70 -5.72 20.91
C LYS A 80 4.25 -4.38 20.46
N ASP A 81 4.69 -4.27 19.22
CA ASP A 81 5.20 -3.04 18.60
C ASP A 81 4.11 -2.04 18.20
N GLN A 82 2.84 -2.32 18.55
CA GLN A 82 1.64 -1.56 18.18
C GLN A 82 1.25 -1.69 16.69
N THR A 83 1.81 -2.64 15.96
CA THR A 83 1.27 -3.04 14.66
C THR A 83 -0.15 -3.59 14.85
N ILE A 84 -1.11 -3.10 14.06
CA ILE A 84 -2.52 -3.50 14.12
C ILE A 84 -2.90 -4.17 12.82
N THR A 85 -3.48 -5.36 12.92
CA THR A 85 -4.05 -6.09 11.78
C THR A 85 -5.55 -6.27 12.01
N ARG A 86 -6.37 -5.88 11.04
CA ARG A 86 -7.81 -6.15 11.02
C ARG A 86 -8.11 -7.11 9.90
N LEU A 87 -8.91 -8.10 10.20
CA LEU A 87 -9.32 -9.17 9.29
C LEU A 87 -10.78 -9.01 8.94
N GLY A 88 -11.10 -9.05 7.65
CA GLY A 88 -12.47 -9.06 7.13
C GLY A 88 -13.08 -10.46 7.16
N GLU A 89 -14.21 -10.63 6.48
CA GLU A 89 -14.86 -11.93 6.40
C GLU A 89 -14.07 -12.93 5.55
N LYS A 90 -14.24 -14.21 5.83
CA LYS A 90 -13.66 -15.34 5.08
C LYS A 90 -12.14 -15.21 4.88
N THR A 91 -11.47 -14.67 5.91
CA THR A 91 -10.04 -14.41 5.89
C THR A 91 -9.28 -15.49 6.62
N ILE A 92 -8.17 -15.93 6.06
CA ILE A 92 -7.16 -16.78 6.70
C ILE A 92 -5.88 -15.97 6.82
N TYR A 93 -5.45 -15.78 8.07
CA TYR A 93 -4.30 -14.98 8.44
C TYR A 93 -3.35 -15.82 9.29
N ASN A 94 -2.11 -15.97 8.85
CA ASN A 94 -1.09 -16.70 9.59
C ASN A 94 -0.10 -15.69 10.21
N VAL A 95 0.12 -15.84 11.53
CA VAL A 95 1.24 -15.15 12.17
C VAL A 95 2.52 -15.79 11.65
N GLY A 96 3.31 -15.03 10.91
CA GLY A 96 4.41 -15.53 10.10
C GLY A 96 5.46 -16.30 10.90
N LYS A 97 6.10 -17.25 10.25
CA LYS A 97 7.12 -18.11 10.85
C LYS A 97 8.50 -17.45 10.96
N GLU A 98 8.71 -16.36 10.26
CA GLU A 98 10.02 -15.69 10.14
C GLU A 98 9.89 -14.20 10.43
N GLY A 99 10.43 -13.77 11.53
CA GLY A 99 10.59 -12.36 11.89
C GLY A 99 9.30 -11.53 11.75
N ARG A 100 9.37 -10.47 10.98
CA ARG A 100 8.26 -9.53 10.78
C ARG A 100 7.42 -9.85 9.52
N THR A 101 7.18 -11.13 9.25
CA THR A 101 6.42 -11.59 8.10
C THR A 101 5.00 -11.99 8.49
N ILE A 102 4.03 -11.56 7.70
CA ILE A 102 2.61 -11.87 7.78
C ILE A 102 2.26 -12.65 6.51
N ASP A 103 1.54 -13.75 6.64
CA ASP A 103 1.12 -14.56 5.50
C ASP A 103 -0.41 -14.53 5.38
N MET A 104 -0.89 -13.96 4.28
CA MET A 104 -2.30 -13.84 3.94
C MET A 104 -2.71 -14.95 2.98
N GLY A 105 -3.63 -15.79 3.41
CA GLY A 105 -4.33 -16.72 2.54
C GLY A 105 -5.35 -15.98 1.66
N ASN A 106 -6.63 -16.26 1.87
CA ASN A 106 -7.72 -15.52 1.22
C ASN A 106 -8.32 -14.49 2.17
N GLY A 107 -9.08 -13.53 1.64
CA GLY A 107 -9.89 -12.59 2.41
C GLY A 107 -9.38 -11.17 2.39
N GLN A 108 -9.94 -10.35 3.27
CA GLN A 108 -9.63 -8.93 3.40
C GLN A 108 -8.81 -8.65 4.64
N PHE A 109 -7.88 -7.72 4.52
CA PHE A 109 -7.13 -7.23 5.66
C PHE A 109 -6.88 -5.72 5.59
N LEU A 110 -6.73 -5.11 6.75
CA LEU A 110 -6.15 -3.80 6.92
C LEU A 110 -4.98 -3.95 7.89
N LEU A 111 -3.82 -3.41 7.52
CA LEU A 111 -2.62 -3.46 8.34
C LEU A 111 -2.08 -2.05 8.54
N TYR A 112 -1.90 -1.67 9.79
CA TYR A 112 -1.16 -0.49 10.22
C TYR A 112 0.17 -0.91 10.83
N VAL A 113 1.26 -0.37 10.34
CA VAL A 113 2.61 -0.55 10.89
C VAL A 113 3.12 0.81 11.37
N PRO A 114 3.50 0.95 12.65
CA PRO A 114 4.06 2.20 13.17
C PRO A 114 5.39 2.57 12.49
N LYS A 115 5.66 3.87 12.38
CA LYS A 115 6.96 4.36 11.93
C LYS A 115 8.07 3.95 12.91
N ASN A 116 9.27 3.71 12.39
CA ASN A 116 10.48 3.39 13.18
C ASN A 116 10.39 2.08 14.01
N LYS A 117 9.53 1.13 13.62
CA LYS A 117 9.39 -0.18 14.27
C LYS A 117 9.89 -1.37 13.41
N GLY A 118 10.75 -1.10 12.41
CA GLY A 118 11.37 -2.13 11.58
C GLY A 118 10.52 -2.63 10.39
N GLY A 119 9.35 -2.05 10.17
CA GLY A 119 8.50 -2.42 9.04
C GLY A 119 7.81 -3.77 9.19
N ALA A 120 7.21 -4.28 8.12
CA ALA A 120 6.64 -5.62 8.02
C ALA A 120 6.66 -6.12 6.57
N LYS A 121 6.65 -7.44 6.39
CA LYS A 121 6.44 -8.11 5.11
C LYS A 121 5.07 -8.78 5.10
N ILE A 122 4.34 -8.65 4.01
CA ILE A 122 3.05 -9.33 3.81
C ILE A 122 3.19 -10.23 2.60
N LYS A 123 3.04 -11.52 2.80
CA LYS A 123 2.97 -12.51 1.70
C LYS A 123 1.51 -12.71 1.31
N MET A 124 1.20 -12.54 0.05
CA MET A 124 -0.11 -12.70 -0.58
C MET A 124 0.05 -13.59 -1.81
N GLY A 125 0.05 -14.90 -1.62
CA GLY A 125 0.39 -15.83 -2.70
C GLY A 125 1.76 -15.52 -3.31
N PRO A 126 1.83 -15.19 -4.62
CA PRO A 126 3.11 -14.88 -5.29
C PRO A 126 3.62 -13.46 -5.04
N VAL A 127 2.81 -12.58 -4.45
CA VAL A 127 3.15 -11.17 -4.20
C VAL A 127 3.62 -10.99 -2.77
N THR A 128 4.74 -10.32 -2.60
CA THR A 128 5.24 -9.87 -1.29
C THR A 128 5.21 -8.36 -1.23
N ALA A 129 4.56 -7.80 -0.20
CA ALA A 129 4.61 -6.37 0.11
C ALA A 129 5.60 -6.12 1.26
N ALA A 130 6.51 -5.17 1.09
CA ALA A 130 7.36 -4.62 2.15
C ALA A 130 6.86 -3.23 2.52
N ILE A 131 6.58 -2.99 3.80
CA ILE A 131 5.99 -1.73 4.31
C ILE A 131 6.75 -1.23 5.54
N THR A 132 6.82 0.09 5.69
CA THR A 132 7.49 0.73 6.83
C THR A 132 6.76 2.02 7.20
N GLY A 133 6.12 2.04 8.36
CA GLY A 133 5.38 3.21 8.80
C GLY A 133 4.21 3.56 7.87
N THR A 134 3.36 2.58 7.56
CA THR A 134 2.38 2.62 6.47
C THR A 134 1.07 1.97 6.92
N THR A 135 -0.05 2.47 6.41
CA THR A 135 -1.35 1.82 6.54
C THR A 135 -1.80 1.31 5.17
N VAL A 136 -2.08 0.01 5.10
CA VAL A 136 -2.49 -0.65 3.86
C VAL A 136 -3.78 -1.42 4.02
N PHE A 137 -4.51 -1.55 2.93
CA PHE A 137 -5.70 -2.38 2.80
C PHE A 137 -5.46 -3.38 1.67
N GLY A 138 -5.85 -4.63 1.85
CA GLY A 138 -5.68 -5.65 0.82
C GLY A 138 -6.83 -6.64 0.77
N GLN A 139 -7.02 -7.20 -0.42
CA GLN A 139 -7.99 -8.25 -0.70
C GLN A 139 -7.29 -9.34 -1.52
N VAL A 140 -7.35 -10.56 -1.02
CA VAL A 140 -6.90 -11.77 -1.74
C VAL A 140 -8.14 -12.57 -2.10
N TYR A 141 -8.44 -12.65 -3.39
CA TYR A 141 -9.59 -13.38 -3.90
C TYR A 141 -9.29 -14.87 -4.09
N PRO A 142 -10.29 -15.76 -3.96
CA PRO A 142 -10.11 -17.18 -4.28
C PRO A 142 -9.67 -17.45 -5.72
N SER A 143 -9.92 -16.53 -6.65
CA SER A 143 -9.43 -16.56 -8.03
C SER A 143 -7.92 -16.36 -8.17
N GLY A 144 -7.24 -15.96 -7.09
CA GLY A 144 -5.83 -15.58 -7.09
C GLY A 144 -5.57 -14.11 -7.47
N ILE A 145 -6.61 -13.33 -7.78
CA ILE A 145 -6.48 -11.87 -7.93
C ILE A 145 -6.14 -11.28 -6.56
N ILE A 146 -5.24 -10.29 -6.54
CA ILE A 146 -4.86 -9.57 -5.32
C ILE A 146 -5.02 -8.08 -5.60
N GLU A 147 -5.78 -7.40 -4.76
CA GLU A 147 -5.86 -5.94 -4.71
C GLU A 147 -5.10 -5.45 -3.49
N PHE A 148 -4.23 -4.48 -3.68
CA PHE A 148 -3.41 -3.91 -2.63
C PHE A 148 -3.44 -2.39 -2.70
N THR A 149 -3.92 -1.75 -1.65
CA THR A 149 -4.10 -0.30 -1.55
C THR A 149 -3.23 0.25 -0.42
N VAL A 150 -2.53 1.33 -0.67
CA VAL A 150 -1.84 2.12 0.36
C VAL A 150 -2.73 3.28 0.76
N LEU A 151 -3.20 3.29 2.01
CA LEU A 151 -4.05 4.37 2.53
C LEU A 151 -3.22 5.60 2.90
N GLU A 152 -2.04 5.41 3.50
CA GLU A 152 -1.04 6.44 3.77
C GLU A 152 0.36 5.84 3.81
N GLY A 153 1.40 6.64 3.56
CA GLY A 153 2.79 6.19 3.49
C GLY A 153 3.16 5.60 2.13
N SER A 154 3.97 4.55 2.12
CA SER A 154 4.38 3.86 0.89
C SER A 154 4.66 2.37 1.14
N ALA A 155 4.50 1.57 0.11
CA ALA A 155 4.78 0.14 0.10
C ALA A 155 5.57 -0.26 -1.13
N CYS A 156 6.34 -1.35 -1.00
CA CYS A 156 7.05 -2.00 -2.08
C CYS A 156 6.41 -3.34 -2.36
N LEU A 157 5.85 -3.54 -3.54
CA LEU A 157 5.35 -4.84 -3.98
C LEU A 157 6.42 -5.55 -4.82
N HIS A 158 6.64 -6.82 -4.51
CA HIS A 158 7.56 -7.69 -5.23
C HIS A 158 6.82 -8.90 -5.77
N LEU A 159 7.08 -9.26 -7.01
CA LEU A 159 6.62 -10.47 -7.66
C LEU A 159 7.88 -11.24 -8.10
N ASP A 160 8.39 -12.08 -7.18
CA ASP A 160 9.70 -12.74 -7.32
C ASP A 160 9.75 -13.65 -8.54
N SER A 161 8.64 -14.30 -8.91
CA SER A 161 8.55 -15.25 -10.02
C SER A 161 8.91 -14.65 -11.38
N VAL A 162 8.75 -13.33 -11.55
CA VAL A 162 9.05 -12.60 -12.79
C VAL A 162 9.97 -11.40 -12.57
N GLY A 163 10.46 -11.21 -11.34
CA GLY A 163 11.38 -10.12 -11.02
C GLY A 163 10.76 -8.72 -11.09
N GLN A 164 9.43 -8.60 -10.97
CA GLN A 164 8.75 -7.31 -11.00
C GLN A 164 8.74 -6.68 -9.61
N SER A 165 9.02 -5.39 -9.54
CA SER A 165 8.95 -4.61 -8.31
C SER A 165 8.29 -3.27 -8.58
N LEU A 166 7.33 -2.88 -7.74
CA LEU A 166 6.59 -1.62 -7.84
C LEU A 166 6.53 -0.92 -6.50
N GLN A 167 6.80 0.38 -6.48
CA GLN A 167 6.46 1.23 -5.35
C GLN A 167 5.03 1.74 -5.48
N VAL A 168 4.27 1.64 -4.38
CA VAL A 168 2.88 2.10 -4.27
C VAL A 168 2.82 3.18 -3.21
N MET A 169 2.30 4.33 -3.57
CA MET A 169 2.20 5.50 -2.69
C MET A 169 0.81 5.61 -2.06
N GLY A 170 0.70 6.40 -0.99
CA GLY A 170 -0.59 6.71 -0.39
C GLY A 170 -1.63 7.14 -1.42
N GLY A 171 -2.83 6.59 -1.33
CA GLY A 171 -3.91 6.81 -2.29
C GLY A 171 -3.86 5.97 -3.56
N GLN A 172 -2.88 5.09 -3.70
CA GLN A 172 -2.76 4.22 -4.86
C GLN A 172 -3.17 2.78 -4.54
N MET A 173 -3.68 2.10 -5.57
CA MET A 173 -3.98 0.67 -5.58
C MET A 173 -3.22 -0.01 -6.71
N VAL A 174 -2.81 -1.25 -6.46
CA VAL A 174 -2.22 -2.17 -7.44
C VAL A 174 -3.03 -3.45 -7.46
N VAL A 175 -3.23 -4.01 -8.65
CA VAL A 175 -3.86 -5.32 -8.86
C VAL A 175 -2.81 -6.29 -9.36
N TYR A 176 -2.75 -7.47 -8.77
CA TYR A 176 -2.06 -8.63 -9.34
C TYR A 176 -3.06 -9.46 -10.13
N ASP A 177 -2.73 -9.71 -11.40
CA ASP A 177 -3.51 -10.57 -12.29
C ASP A 177 -2.82 -11.95 -12.42
N PRO A 178 -3.45 -13.04 -11.92
CA PRO A 178 -2.88 -14.38 -11.98
C PRO A 178 -2.84 -14.95 -13.41
N ILE A 179 -3.68 -14.46 -14.34
CA ILE A 179 -3.69 -14.91 -15.73
C ILE A 179 -2.45 -14.41 -16.45
N TYR A 180 -2.15 -13.12 -16.32
CA TYR A 180 -0.97 -12.50 -16.92
C TYR A 180 0.28 -12.59 -16.04
N ARG A 181 0.15 -13.07 -14.81
CA ARG A 181 1.22 -13.19 -13.81
C ARG A 181 2.04 -11.92 -13.64
N ARG A 182 1.36 -10.80 -13.49
CA ARG A 182 1.99 -9.49 -13.36
C ARG A 182 1.25 -8.61 -12.36
N LEU A 183 1.98 -7.65 -11.80
CA LEU A 183 1.40 -6.51 -11.11
C LEU A 183 1.02 -5.46 -12.17
N GLU A 184 -0.23 -5.01 -12.11
CA GLU A 184 -0.67 -3.88 -12.93
C GLU A 184 -0.06 -2.58 -12.40
N ASP A 185 -0.17 -1.51 -13.18
CA ASP A 185 0.32 -0.21 -12.74
C ASP A 185 -0.45 0.30 -11.52
N PRO A 186 0.23 0.96 -10.57
CA PRO A 186 -0.44 1.66 -9.49
C PRO A 186 -1.39 2.72 -10.04
N VAL A 187 -2.63 2.73 -9.56
CA VAL A 187 -3.65 3.72 -9.91
C VAL A 187 -4.13 4.46 -8.68
N TYR A 188 -4.40 5.77 -8.79
CA TYR A 188 -5.04 6.52 -7.71
C TYR A 188 -6.51 6.15 -7.62
N ILE A 189 -6.96 5.87 -6.40
CA ILE A 189 -8.35 5.56 -6.10
C ILE A 189 -8.93 6.62 -5.15
N ASP A 190 -10.26 6.68 -5.05
CA ASP A 190 -10.92 7.48 -4.04
C ASP A 190 -10.84 6.79 -2.68
N LEU A 191 -9.97 7.31 -1.81
CA LEU A 191 -9.79 6.76 -0.46
C LEU A 191 -11.04 6.86 0.41
N GLN A 192 -11.95 7.80 0.17
CA GLN A 192 -13.19 7.93 0.96
C GLN A 192 -14.05 6.66 0.85
N GLN A 193 -14.07 6.02 -0.32
CA GLN A 193 -14.77 4.75 -0.49
C GLN A 193 -14.17 3.64 0.35
N ASN A 194 -12.84 3.61 0.48
CA ASN A 194 -12.14 2.63 1.32
C ASN A 194 -12.41 2.84 2.81
N LEU A 195 -12.63 4.10 3.24
CA LEU A 195 -12.99 4.39 4.62
C LEU A 195 -14.41 3.92 5.00
N ALA A 196 -15.28 3.69 4.03
CA ALA A 196 -16.60 3.08 4.25
C ALA A 196 -16.51 1.57 4.57
N SER A 197 -15.35 0.95 4.38
CA SER A 197 -15.13 -0.46 4.69
C SER A 197 -15.40 -0.76 6.17
N PRO A 198 -16.07 -1.90 6.47
CA PRO A 198 -16.25 -2.37 7.85
C PRO A 198 -14.93 -2.50 8.64
N LEU A 199 -13.80 -2.74 7.96
CA LEU A 199 -12.47 -2.82 8.60
C LEU A 199 -11.98 -1.46 9.12
N VAL A 200 -12.55 -0.36 8.65
CA VAL A 200 -12.25 0.98 9.15
C VAL A 200 -13.35 1.43 10.10
N ARG A 201 -14.62 1.33 9.69
CA ARG A 201 -15.78 1.93 10.36
C ARG A 201 -16.15 1.22 11.65
N ASP A 202 -16.07 -0.12 11.68
CA ASP A 202 -16.61 -0.94 12.79
C ASP A 202 -15.57 -1.15 13.92
N PHE A 203 -14.42 -0.52 13.82
CA PHE A 203 -13.33 -0.56 14.79
C PHE A 203 -12.99 0.82 15.34
N ARG A 204 -12.19 0.84 16.41
CA ARG A 204 -11.63 2.09 16.93
C ARG A 204 -10.82 2.80 15.85
N PRO A 205 -10.74 4.14 15.87
CA PRO A 205 -9.88 4.86 14.93
C PRO A 205 -8.45 4.33 14.95
N LEU A 206 -7.83 4.23 13.78
CA LEU A 206 -6.42 3.86 13.66
C LEU A 206 -5.52 4.99 14.17
N PRO A 207 -4.33 4.69 14.70
CA PRO A 207 -3.35 5.72 15.03
C PRO A 207 -2.97 6.61 13.84
N SER A 208 -3.06 6.06 12.62
CA SER A 208 -2.81 6.76 11.35
C SER A 208 -4.02 7.51 10.77
N ALA A 209 -5.17 7.58 11.47
CA ALA A 209 -6.38 8.21 10.91
C ALA A 209 -6.15 9.66 10.46
N GLY A 210 -5.33 10.44 11.20
CA GLY A 210 -4.93 11.79 10.80
C GLY A 210 -4.18 11.80 9.47
N LEU A 211 -3.18 10.94 9.29
CA LEU A 211 -2.38 10.83 8.08
C LEU A 211 -3.21 10.36 6.87
N ILE A 212 -4.17 9.46 7.09
CA ILE A 212 -5.10 9.03 6.04
C ILE A 212 -5.98 10.21 5.61
N ASN A 213 -6.48 11.01 6.57
CA ASN A 213 -7.25 12.21 6.25
C ASN A 213 -6.42 13.24 5.48
N GLU A 214 -5.15 13.46 5.86
CA GLU A 214 -4.23 14.32 5.11
C GLU A 214 -4.03 13.80 3.67
N GLN A 215 -3.92 12.48 3.50
CA GLN A 215 -3.81 11.87 2.18
C GLN A 215 -5.08 12.10 1.33
N ILE A 216 -6.27 12.01 1.92
CA ILE A 216 -7.55 12.35 1.25
C ILE A 216 -7.57 13.82 0.85
N GLN A 217 -7.22 14.73 1.77
CA GLN A 217 -7.18 16.15 1.47
C GLN A 217 -6.17 16.46 0.34
N SER A 218 -5.00 15.82 0.36
CA SER A 218 -4.03 15.97 -0.72
C SER A 218 -4.55 15.48 -2.07
N GLN A 219 -5.33 14.38 -2.08
CA GLN A 219 -6.00 13.92 -3.30
C GLN A 219 -7.02 14.95 -3.82
N HIS A 220 -7.77 15.59 -2.92
CA HIS A 220 -8.71 16.65 -3.31
C HIS A 220 -7.99 17.92 -3.80
N GLN A 221 -6.84 18.26 -3.21
CA GLN A 221 -6.03 19.41 -3.65
C GLN A 221 -5.35 19.15 -4.98
N VAL A 222 -4.86 17.93 -5.24
CA VAL A 222 -4.32 17.51 -6.55
C VAL A 222 -5.46 17.38 -7.60
N ALA A 223 -6.71 17.28 -7.15
CA ALA A 223 -7.88 17.42 -8.01
C ALA A 223 -8.10 18.86 -8.49
N ALA A 224 -7.37 19.82 -7.96
CA ALA A 224 -7.43 21.24 -8.32
C ALA A 224 -6.37 21.75 -9.33
N PRO A 225 -5.72 20.95 -10.21
CA PRO A 225 -5.08 21.53 -11.38
C PRO A 225 -6.11 21.88 -12.46
N ASN A 226 -7.36 22.10 -12.05
CA ASN A 226 -8.43 22.47 -12.97
C ASN A 226 -8.26 23.87 -13.52
N GLY A 227 -7.37 24.70 -12.97
CA GLY A 227 -7.09 26.00 -13.54
C GLY A 227 -6.61 25.92 -14.99
N ASP A 228 -5.60 25.13 -15.26
CA ASP A 228 -5.05 25.03 -16.63
C ASP A 228 -5.99 24.30 -17.58
N LEU A 229 -6.66 23.22 -17.08
CA LEU A 229 -7.60 22.45 -17.88
C LEU A 229 -8.90 23.24 -18.15
N ASP A 230 -9.42 23.94 -17.13
CA ASP A 230 -10.59 24.82 -17.31
C ASP A 230 -10.27 25.98 -18.27
N GLN A 231 -9.09 26.60 -18.13
CA GLN A 231 -8.65 27.64 -19.03
C GLN A 231 -8.48 27.13 -20.47
N ALA A 232 -7.91 25.95 -20.66
CA ALA A 232 -7.76 25.34 -21.97
C ALA A 232 -9.10 24.94 -22.60
N VAL A 233 -10.05 24.46 -21.79
CA VAL A 233 -11.42 24.14 -22.21
C VAL A 233 -12.18 25.40 -22.61
N ARG A 234 -12.04 26.50 -21.88
CA ARG A 234 -12.60 27.82 -22.26
C ARG A 234 -11.97 28.34 -23.54
N ALA A 235 -10.66 28.16 -23.71
CA ALA A 235 -9.97 28.51 -24.94
C ALA A 235 -10.45 27.66 -26.15
N ALA A 236 -10.92 26.43 -25.90
CA ALA A 236 -11.56 25.57 -26.88
C ALA A 236 -13.05 25.90 -27.15
N GLY A 237 -13.56 27.00 -26.55
CA GLY A 237 -14.91 27.53 -26.81
C GLY A 237 -16.02 26.91 -25.92
N ALA A 238 -15.71 26.23 -24.84
CA ALA A 238 -16.69 25.76 -23.88
C ALA A 238 -16.77 26.68 -22.67
N ALA A 239 -17.93 26.74 -21.99
CA ALA A 239 -18.11 27.58 -20.79
C ALA A 239 -17.44 26.98 -19.54
N SER A 240 -17.38 25.64 -19.45
CA SER A 240 -16.77 24.90 -18.34
C SER A 240 -16.37 23.50 -18.81
N ILE A 241 -15.64 22.77 -17.96
CA ILE A 241 -15.26 21.37 -18.19
C ILE A 241 -16.50 20.49 -18.37
N GLU A 242 -17.57 20.71 -17.58
CA GLU A 242 -18.79 19.93 -17.58
C GLU A 242 -19.62 20.17 -18.86
N SER A 243 -19.62 21.42 -19.35
CA SER A 243 -20.35 21.82 -20.56
C SER A 243 -19.61 21.56 -21.86
N ALA A 244 -18.32 21.23 -21.78
CA ALA A 244 -17.49 20.96 -22.94
C ALA A 244 -17.96 19.69 -23.69
N THR A 245 -18.09 19.81 -25.02
CA THR A 245 -18.25 18.61 -25.83
C THR A 245 -17.02 17.70 -25.70
N PRO A 246 -17.17 16.37 -25.94
CA PRO A 246 -16.03 15.45 -25.92
C PRO A 246 -14.84 15.91 -26.74
N ASP A 247 -15.09 16.52 -27.90
CA ASP A 247 -14.03 16.97 -28.80
C ASP A 247 -13.35 18.28 -28.33
N GLN A 248 -14.12 19.22 -27.77
CA GLN A 248 -13.56 20.43 -27.14
C GLN A 248 -12.66 20.06 -25.96
N PHE A 249 -13.15 19.14 -25.10
CA PHE A 249 -12.35 18.68 -23.96
C PHE A 249 -11.07 17.97 -24.42
N MET A 250 -11.15 17.07 -25.39
CA MET A 250 -9.97 16.34 -25.90
C MET A 250 -8.98 17.25 -26.59
N ALA A 251 -9.43 18.30 -27.30
CA ALA A 251 -8.57 19.31 -27.91
C ALA A 251 -7.80 20.10 -26.82
N ALA A 252 -8.52 20.56 -25.78
CA ALA A 252 -7.93 21.24 -24.64
C ALA A 252 -6.89 20.36 -23.93
N PHE A 253 -7.27 19.13 -23.59
CA PHE A 253 -6.39 18.16 -22.94
C PHE A 253 -5.14 17.87 -23.76
N SER A 254 -5.28 17.59 -25.06
CA SER A 254 -4.14 17.30 -25.95
C SER A 254 -3.19 18.46 -26.07
N SER A 255 -3.69 19.70 -26.12
CA SER A 255 -2.86 20.90 -26.14
C SER A 255 -2.01 21.07 -24.89
N LEU A 256 -2.59 20.78 -23.72
CA LEU A 256 -1.88 20.79 -22.44
C LEU A 256 -0.88 19.65 -22.34
N LEU A 257 -1.25 18.44 -22.76
CA LEU A 257 -0.40 17.25 -22.68
C LEU A 257 0.95 17.45 -23.39
N VAL A 258 0.96 18.16 -24.52
CA VAL A 258 2.19 18.51 -25.25
C VAL A 258 3.00 19.58 -24.51
N ARG A 259 2.34 20.57 -23.90
CA ARG A 259 2.98 21.71 -23.21
C ARG A 259 3.53 21.34 -21.84
N TYR A 260 2.94 20.35 -21.17
CA TYR A 260 3.36 19.94 -19.84
C TYR A 260 4.71 19.22 -19.83
N PRO A 261 5.56 19.51 -18.83
CA PRO A 261 6.80 18.76 -18.61
C PRO A 261 6.53 17.25 -18.50
N PRO A 262 7.39 16.36 -19.00
CA PRO A 262 7.19 14.92 -18.94
C PRO A 262 6.85 14.40 -17.54
N SER A 263 7.47 14.96 -16.49
CA SER A 263 7.23 14.62 -15.09
C SER A 263 5.82 14.94 -14.59
N GLN A 264 5.13 15.90 -15.20
CA GLN A 264 3.79 16.36 -14.79
C GLN A 264 2.66 15.83 -15.68
N ARG A 265 2.97 15.20 -16.81
CA ARG A 265 1.95 14.71 -17.77
C ARG A 265 1.02 13.66 -17.14
N ARG A 266 1.54 12.80 -16.27
CA ARG A 266 0.71 11.82 -15.57
C ARG A 266 -0.30 12.48 -14.63
N THR A 267 0.10 13.56 -13.95
CA THR A 267 -0.79 14.34 -13.09
C THR A 267 -1.91 15.00 -13.91
N LEU A 268 -1.56 15.55 -15.08
CA LEU A 268 -2.53 16.12 -16.00
C LEU A 268 -3.53 15.05 -16.49
N VAL A 269 -3.05 13.87 -16.88
CA VAL A 269 -3.89 12.74 -17.31
C VAL A 269 -4.86 12.34 -16.19
N ALA A 270 -4.36 12.22 -14.96
CA ALA A 270 -5.17 11.90 -13.80
C ALA A 270 -6.27 12.95 -13.54
N GLY A 271 -5.91 14.22 -13.58
CA GLY A 271 -6.85 15.33 -13.44
C GLY A 271 -7.93 15.33 -14.53
N ALA A 272 -7.52 15.09 -15.77
CA ALA A 272 -8.43 15.03 -16.91
C ALA A 272 -9.44 13.87 -16.81
N ILE A 273 -8.99 12.67 -16.43
CA ILE A 273 -9.88 11.51 -16.21
C ILE A 273 -10.86 11.78 -15.08
N ARG A 274 -10.41 12.40 -13.99
CA ARG A 274 -11.26 12.76 -12.86
C ARG A 274 -12.32 13.79 -13.25
N ALA A 275 -11.93 14.79 -14.03
CA ALA A 275 -12.84 15.81 -14.51
C ALA A 275 -13.88 15.27 -15.51
N ARG A 276 -13.50 14.30 -16.34
CA ARG A 276 -14.34 13.69 -17.38
C ARG A 276 -14.13 12.17 -17.43
N PRO A 277 -14.69 11.44 -16.46
CA PRO A 277 -14.58 9.96 -16.41
C PRO A 277 -15.16 9.26 -17.65
N ASP A 278 -16.17 9.87 -18.25
CA ASP A 278 -16.79 9.40 -19.51
C ASP A 278 -15.80 9.36 -20.69
N LEU A 279 -14.73 10.17 -20.62
CA LEU A 279 -13.70 10.23 -21.66
C LEU A 279 -12.41 9.48 -21.29
N ALA A 280 -12.39 8.72 -20.19
CA ALA A 280 -11.19 8.08 -19.67
C ALA A 280 -10.42 7.28 -20.74
N GLY A 281 -11.11 6.48 -21.54
CA GLY A 281 -10.49 5.70 -22.62
C GLY A 281 -9.83 6.56 -23.69
N ARG A 282 -10.46 7.67 -24.08
CA ARG A 282 -9.90 8.63 -25.08
C ARG A 282 -8.67 9.36 -24.51
N ILE A 283 -8.74 9.78 -23.25
CA ILE A 283 -7.66 10.46 -22.54
C ILE A 283 -6.43 9.54 -22.43
N GLN A 284 -6.64 8.27 -22.03
CA GLN A 284 -5.57 7.27 -21.97
C GLN A 284 -4.95 6.99 -23.33
N ALA A 285 -5.77 6.82 -24.37
CA ALA A 285 -5.29 6.62 -25.71
C ALA A 285 -4.41 7.77 -26.19
N ALA A 286 -4.83 9.03 -25.97
CA ALA A 286 -4.05 10.22 -26.31
C ALA A 286 -2.74 10.31 -25.52
N ALA A 287 -2.72 9.86 -24.27
CA ALA A 287 -1.54 9.89 -23.42
C ALA A 287 -0.53 8.78 -23.71
N LYS A 288 -0.92 7.67 -24.33
CA LYS A 288 -0.12 6.44 -24.50
C LYS A 288 1.23 6.66 -25.17
N GLY A 289 1.33 7.59 -26.11
CA GLY A 289 2.58 7.87 -26.84
C GLY A 289 3.45 8.97 -26.22
N VAL A 290 2.96 9.64 -25.17
CA VAL A 290 3.56 10.86 -24.62
C VAL A 290 4.03 10.69 -23.18
N LEU A 291 3.56 9.67 -22.49
CA LEU A 291 3.99 9.33 -21.14
C LEU A 291 5.40 8.72 -21.17
N PRO A 292 6.26 9.06 -20.20
CA PRO A 292 7.59 8.47 -20.10
C PRO A 292 7.48 6.95 -19.89
N ALA A 293 8.46 6.22 -20.46
CA ALA A 293 8.58 4.78 -20.25
C ALA A 293 8.73 4.45 -18.76
N ARG A 294 8.31 3.24 -18.38
CA ARG A 294 8.47 2.74 -17.00
C ARG A 294 9.92 2.39 -16.72
N SER A 295 10.33 2.62 -15.50
CA SER A 295 11.58 2.10 -14.99
C SER A 295 11.37 0.95 -14.03
N TYR A 296 12.19 -0.10 -14.18
CA TYR A 296 12.29 -1.21 -13.25
C TYR A 296 13.68 -1.15 -12.59
N TYR A 297 13.71 -1.20 -11.26
CA TYR A 297 14.95 -1.16 -10.50
C TYR A 297 15.37 -2.56 -10.05
N GLY A 298 16.62 -2.92 -10.31
CA GLY A 298 17.21 -4.16 -9.86
C GLY A 298 17.92 -4.02 -8.51
N LYS A 299 18.39 -5.15 -7.97
CA LYS A 299 19.18 -5.21 -6.73
C LYS A 299 20.45 -4.36 -6.76
N ASP A 300 20.99 -4.12 -7.95
CA ASP A 300 22.18 -3.30 -8.20
C ASP A 300 21.86 -1.79 -8.30
N GLY A 301 20.63 -1.37 -8.04
CA GLY A 301 20.19 0.03 -8.12
C GLY A 301 20.13 0.58 -9.55
N LYS A 302 20.26 -0.27 -10.56
CA LYS A 302 20.18 0.14 -11.95
C LYS A 302 18.75 0.20 -12.44
N ASP A 303 18.48 1.20 -13.26
CA ASP A 303 17.19 1.38 -13.94
C ASP A 303 17.16 0.47 -15.19
N TYR A 304 16.24 -0.50 -15.20
CA TYR A 304 16.01 -1.39 -16.33
C TYR A 304 14.82 -0.91 -17.15
N LYS A 305 15.08 -0.39 -18.32
CA LYS A 305 14.06 0.14 -19.25
C LYS A 305 13.25 -0.94 -19.95
N ASP A 306 13.77 -2.17 -19.99
CA ASP A 306 13.12 -3.32 -20.62
C ASP A 306 13.06 -4.51 -19.65
N TYR A 307 11.87 -5.11 -19.52
CA TYR A 307 11.63 -6.30 -18.72
C TYR A 307 12.53 -7.50 -19.09
N LYS A 308 12.93 -7.63 -20.36
CA LYS A 308 13.82 -8.71 -20.82
C LYS A 308 15.22 -8.63 -20.19
N GLU A 309 15.70 -7.44 -19.89
CA GLU A 309 17.03 -7.22 -19.29
C GLU A 309 17.04 -7.56 -17.81
N TYR A 310 15.85 -7.56 -17.15
CA TYR A 310 15.71 -7.81 -15.73
C TYR A 310 15.66 -9.31 -15.35
N LYS A 311 15.39 -10.18 -16.30
CA LYS A 311 15.17 -11.61 -16.08
C LYS A 311 16.40 -12.29 -15.45
N GLY A 312 16.26 -12.76 -14.21
CA GLY A 312 17.28 -13.54 -13.50
C GLY A 312 18.14 -12.78 -12.48
N LYS A 313 17.86 -11.50 -12.21
CA LYS A 313 18.55 -10.74 -11.14
C LYS A 313 17.74 -10.74 -9.85
N GLU A 314 18.42 -10.96 -8.74
CA GLU A 314 17.81 -11.00 -7.42
C GLU A 314 17.34 -9.60 -6.98
N ILE A 315 16.09 -9.48 -6.51
CA ILE A 315 15.49 -8.21 -6.10
C ILE A 315 16.06 -7.80 -4.74
N ALA A 316 16.67 -6.62 -4.66
CA ALA A 316 17.07 -6.02 -3.40
C ALA A 316 15.88 -5.34 -2.72
N ALA A 317 15.78 -5.50 -1.41
CA ALA A 317 14.99 -4.60 -0.58
C ALA A 317 15.90 -3.43 -0.13
N PRO A 318 15.41 -2.20 0.01
CA PRO A 318 14.08 -1.68 -0.27
C PRO A 318 13.94 -1.14 -1.71
N CYS A 319 12.71 -0.98 -2.19
CA CYS A 319 12.50 -0.25 -3.43
C CYS A 319 13.21 1.09 -3.33
N PRO A 320 14.03 1.47 -4.32
CA PRO A 320 14.59 2.80 -4.37
C PRO A 320 13.45 3.84 -4.40
N PRO A 321 13.69 5.07 -3.94
CA PRO A 321 12.67 6.11 -3.94
C PRO A 321 12.07 6.25 -5.34
N TYR A 322 10.76 6.14 -5.41
CA TYR A 322 10.02 6.22 -6.65
C TYR A 322 10.03 7.66 -7.17
N ASN A 323 10.89 7.93 -8.13
CA ASN A 323 11.00 9.23 -8.79
C ASN A 323 10.03 9.39 -9.98
N ASN A 324 9.06 8.49 -10.13
CA ASN A 324 8.10 8.60 -11.21
C ASN A 324 6.86 9.39 -10.78
N PRO A 325 6.43 10.34 -11.60
CA PRO A 325 5.26 11.16 -11.31
C PRO A 325 3.97 10.31 -11.37
N ILE A 326 3.03 10.79 -10.64
CA ILE A 326 1.66 10.34 -10.37
C ILE A 326 0.97 9.65 -11.55
N ILE A 327 0.48 8.43 -11.31
CA ILE A 327 -0.33 7.65 -12.24
C ILE A 327 -1.81 8.09 -12.18
N PRO A 328 -2.55 8.07 -13.31
CA PRO A 328 -3.92 8.55 -13.37
C PRO A 328 -4.88 7.77 -12.44
N PHE A 329 -5.81 8.50 -11.83
CA PHE A 329 -6.96 7.93 -11.17
C PHE A 329 -7.84 7.21 -12.21
N ILE A 330 -7.95 5.91 -12.10
CA ILE A 330 -8.98 5.13 -12.79
C ILE A 330 -10.03 4.80 -11.74
N PRO A 331 -11.27 5.29 -11.85
CA PRO A 331 -12.33 4.79 -10.98
C PRO A 331 -12.44 3.28 -11.24
N VAL A 332 -12.09 2.50 -10.23
CA VAL A 332 -12.36 1.05 -10.27
C VAL A 332 -13.87 0.90 -10.28
N PRO A 333 -14.46 0.27 -11.28
CA PRO A 333 -15.88 -0.04 -11.24
C PRO A 333 -16.14 -0.81 -9.96
N LEU A 334 -17.11 -0.37 -9.16
CA LEU A 334 -17.64 -1.19 -8.08
C LEU A 334 -17.90 -2.57 -8.68
N THR A 335 -17.32 -3.60 -8.12
CA THR A 335 -17.59 -5.00 -8.51
C THR A 335 -19.09 -5.13 -8.75
N PRO A 336 -19.54 -5.64 -9.91
CA PRO A 336 -20.96 -5.84 -10.12
C PRO A 336 -21.46 -6.66 -8.92
N GLN A 337 -22.48 -6.16 -8.25
CA GLN A 337 -23.19 -6.99 -7.29
C GLN A 337 -23.61 -8.22 -8.09
N VAL A 338 -23.05 -9.37 -7.74
CA VAL A 338 -23.54 -10.64 -8.23
C VAL A 338 -24.97 -10.73 -7.70
N ASN A 339 -25.93 -10.37 -8.55
CA ASN A 339 -27.34 -10.63 -8.28
C ASN A 339 -27.42 -12.13 -8.05
N SER A 340 -27.81 -12.52 -6.85
CA SER A 340 -28.12 -13.92 -6.56
C SER A 340 -29.09 -14.41 -7.64
N PRO A 341 -28.87 -15.58 -8.24
CA PRO A 341 -29.79 -16.11 -9.25
C PRO A 341 -31.21 -16.12 -8.68
N GLU A 342 -32.13 -15.52 -9.39
CA GLU A 342 -33.56 -15.57 -9.09
C GLU A 342 -33.97 -17.04 -8.91
N LYS A 343 -34.63 -17.33 -7.79
CA LYS A 343 -35.17 -18.65 -7.49
C LYS A 343 -36.17 -19.00 -8.61
N PRO A 344 -36.05 -20.16 -9.28
CA PRO A 344 -37.00 -20.53 -10.33
C PRO A 344 -38.42 -20.59 -9.74
N PRO A 345 -39.46 -20.25 -10.51
CA PRO A 345 -40.84 -20.28 -10.06
C PRO A 345 -41.19 -21.69 -9.58
N GLN A 346 -41.78 -21.77 -8.40
CA GLN A 346 -42.34 -23.03 -7.91
C GLN A 346 -43.58 -23.33 -8.72
N ASP A 347 -43.56 -24.46 -9.42
CA ASP A 347 -44.70 -25.03 -10.11
C ASP A 347 -45.68 -25.53 -9.04
N ASN A 348 -46.79 -24.84 -8.88
CA ASN A 348 -47.92 -25.31 -8.09
C ASN A 348 -48.79 -26.20 -8.96
N GLY A 349 -48.54 -27.50 -8.89
CA GLY A 349 -49.46 -28.53 -9.35
C GLY A 349 -50.35 -29.03 -8.22
#